data_95c1580fc21494a8739d934c0db10b5c
#
_entry.id   95c1580fc21494a8739d934c0db10b5c
#
_cell.length_a   1.000
_cell.length_b   1.000
_cell.length_c   1.000
_cell.angle_alpha   90.00
_cell.angle_beta   90.00
_cell.angle_gamma   90.00
#
_symmetry.space_group_name_H-M   'P 1'
#
loop_
_entity.id
_entity.type
_entity.pdbx_description
1 polymer ?
#
loop_
_entity_poly.entity_id
_entity_poly.type
_entity_poly.pdbx_seq_one_letter_code
_entity_poly.pdbx_strand_id
1 'polypeptide(L)'
;WAITFDIAQGRDKVEGKAAKVIELQHIRPLFDCLGACRLPWVEMGLDLKYYEDLFPAVTGRQASWEELLRASERVYNLTRAYAVRELPGFGRAHDYPPQRFYTEPVPTGATEGMLVTREQIEALLDDYYALRGWDRRGLPTAAQLQKLGLSDVAEELAALGRID
;
A
#
# COMPACT_ATOMS: atom_id res chain seq x y z
N TRP A 1 -11.22 -12.73 -3.41
CA TRP A 1 -11.16 -12.09 -2.09
C TRP A 1 -11.25 -10.58 -2.18
N ALA A 2 -10.32 -9.91 -2.83
CA ALA A 2 -10.36 -8.46 -3.03
C ALA A 2 -11.61 -8.03 -3.80
N ILE A 3 -12.01 -8.76 -4.83
CA ILE A 3 -13.23 -8.50 -5.61
C ILE A 3 -14.49 -8.68 -4.75
N THR A 4 -14.59 -9.77 -4.00
CA THR A 4 -15.73 -10.03 -3.11
C THR A 4 -15.83 -8.98 -2.02
N PHE A 5 -14.70 -8.59 -1.47
CA PHE A 5 -14.61 -7.57 -0.45
C PHE A 5 -15.03 -6.19 -0.99
N ASP A 6 -14.56 -5.84 -2.17
CA ASP A 6 -14.86 -4.57 -2.83
C ASP A 6 -16.34 -4.46 -3.22
N ILE A 7 -16.95 -5.56 -3.67
CA ILE A 7 -18.39 -5.64 -3.91
C ILE A 7 -19.17 -5.42 -2.61
N ALA A 8 -18.78 -6.07 -1.52
CA ALA A 8 -19.44 -5.97 -0.23
C ALA A 8 -19.32 -4.57 0.41
N GLN A 9 -18.23 -3.85 0.13
CA GLN A 9 -17.99 -2.50 0.68
C GLN A 9 -18.52 -1.36 -0.20
N GLY A 10 -19.09 -1.67 -1.36
CA GLY A 10 -19.56 -0.67 -2.32
C GLY A 10 -18.43 -0.11 -3.18
N ARG A 11 -18.35 -0.53 -4.43
CA ARG A 11 -17.30 -0.11 -5.39
C ARG A 11 -17.32 1.38 -5.68
N ASP A 12 -18.45 1.99 -5.53
CA ASP A 12 -18.75 3.40 -5.76
C ASP A 12 -18.36 4.32 -4.59
N LYS A 13 -18.10 3.74 -3.41
CA LYS A 13 -17.73 4.52 -2.21
C LYS A 13 -16.25 4.79 -2.16
N VAL A 14 -15.90 6.00 -1.76
CA VAL A 14 -14.52 6.46 -1.58
C VAL A 14 -14.06 6.28 -0.13
N GLU A 15 -14.99 6.45 0.82
CA GLU A 15 -14.70 6.42 2.24
C GLU A 15 -14.14 5.06 2.70
N GLY A 16 -13.03 5.12 3.43
CA GLY A 16 -12.38 3.94 4.01
C GLY A 16 -11.57 3.10 3.02
N LYS A 17 -11.64 3.35 1.71
CA LYS A 17 -10.88 2.58 0.72
C LYS A 17 -9.37 2.70 0.89
N ALA A 18 -8.86 3.88 1.23
CA ALA A 18 -7.44 4.09 1.45
C ALA A 18 -6.90 3.18 2.57
N ALA A 19 -7.61 3.10 3.70
CA ALA A 19 -7.23 2.20 4.80
C ALA A 19 -7.26 0.74 4.37
N LYS A 20 -8.26 0.33 3.59
CA LYS A 20 -8.36 -1.05 3.10
C LYS A 20 -7.26 -1.41 2.09
N VAL A 21 -6.90 -0.48 1.23
CA VAL A 21 -5.75 -0.66 0.32
C VAL A 21 -4.47 -0.86 1.12
N ILE A 22 -4.24 -0.06 2.17
CA ILE A 22 -3.07 -0.18 3.04
C ILE A 22 -3.04 -1.54 3.74
N GLU A 23 -4.16 -1.99 4.29
CA GLU A 23 -4.28 -3.33 4.92
C GLU A 23 -3.84 -4.43 3.95
N LEU A 24 -4.37 -4.43 2.72
CA LEU A 24 -4.01 -5.42 1.70
C LEU A 24 -2.55 -5.29 1.25
N GLN A 25 -2.04 -4.08 1.20
CA GLN A 25 -0.65 -3.80 0.89
C GLN A 25 0.31 -4.22 2.01
N HIS A 26 -0.13 -4.27 3.26
CA HIS A 26 0.66 -4.85 4.36
C HIS A 26 0.75 -6.36 4.25
N ILE A 27 -0.33 -7.03 3.89
CA ILE A 27 -0.38 -8.50 3.82
C ILE A 27 0.48 -9.03 2.66
N ARG A 28 0.45 -8.39 1.49
CA ARG A 28 1.11 -8.92 0.29
C ARG A 28 2.64 -9.04 0.40
N PRO A 29 3.40 -8.01 0.79
CA PRO A 29 4.86 -8.13 0.93
C PRO A 29 5.27 -9.12 1.99
N LEU A 30 4.39 -9.39 2.97
CA LEU A 30 4.67 -10.34 4.03
C LEU A 30 4.92 -11.74 3.48
N PHE A 31 4.15 -12.19 2.49
CA PHE A 31 4.37 -13.49 1.85
C PHE A 31 5.76 -13.56 1.19
N ASP A 32 6.16 -12.51 0.51
CA ASP A 32 7.48 -12.44 -0.13
C ASP A 32 8.60 -12.43 0.91
N CYS A 33 8.45 -11.69 2.00
CA CYS A 33 9.41 -11.64 3.11
C CYS A 33 9.52 -12.98 3.85
N LEU A 34 8.42 -13.71 3.96
CA LEU A 34 8.40 -15.05 4.60
C LEU A 34 8.82 -16.18 3.64
N GLY A 35 9.00 -15.90 2.35
CA GLY A 35 9.21 -16.92 1.33
C GLY A 35 8.02 -17.88 1.18
N ALA A 36 6.81 -17.41 1.52
CA ALA A 36 5.61 -18.21 1.56
C ALA A 36 4.70 -17.94 0.35
N CYS A 37 4.01 -19.00 -0.11
CA CYS A 37 3.01 -18.84 -1.18
C CYS A 37 1.73 -18.21 -0.61
N ARG A 38 1.19 -17.21 -1.33
CA ARG A 38 -0.07 -16.54 -0.95
C ARG A 38 -1.33 -17.31 -1.36
N LEU A 39 -1.22 -18.27 -2.27
CA LEU A 39 -2.38 -19.00 -2.81
C LEU A 39 -3.23 -19.68 -1.73
N PRO A 40 -2.67 -20.30 -0.68
CA PRO A 40 -3.48 -20.88 0.39
C PRO A 40 -4.41 -19.85 1.05
N TRP A 41 -3.95 -18.62 1.26
CA TRP A 41 -4.80 -17.54 1.77
C TRP A 41 -5.84 -17.07 0.74
N VAL A 42 -5.40 -16.77 -0.50
CA VAL A 42 -6.25 -16.16 -1.54
C VAL A 42 -7.29 -17.13 -2.08
N GLU A 43 -6.87 -18.39 -2.37
CA GLU A 43 -7.70 -19.37 -3.07
C GLU A 43 -8.41 -20.35 -2.12
N MET A 44 -7.80 -20.66 -0.98
CA MET A 44 -8.30 -21.67 -0.05
C MET A 44 -8.87 -21.07 1.23
N GLY A 45 -8.74 -19.75 1.43
CA GLY A 45 -9.23 -19.08 2.63
C GLY A 45 -8.46 -19.43 3.91
N LEU A 46 -7.20 -19.85 3.78
CA LEU A 46 -6.36 -20.14 4.94
C LEU A 46 -6.24 -18.88 5.80
N ASP A 47 -6.46 -19.03 7.10
CA ASP A 47 -6.34 -17.93 8.05
C ASP A 47 -4.88 -17.40 8.08
N LEU A 48 -4.75 -16.08 8.07
CA LEU A 48 -3.43 -15.41 8.15
C LEU A 48 -2.68 -15.75 9.44
N LYS A 49 -3.40 -16.13 10.49
CA LYS A 49 -2.81 -16.60 11.75
C LYS A 49 -1.82 -17.75 11.55
N TYR A 50 -2.02 -18.63 10.59
CA TYR A 50 -1.08 -19.72 10.31
C TYR A 50 0.31 -19.21 9.93
N TYR A 51 0.41 -18.06 9.28
CA TYR A 51 1.71 -17.46 8.93
C TYR A 51 2.42 -16.89 10.15
N GLU A 52 1.66 -16.33 11.11
CA GLU A 52 2.19 -15.90 12.40
C GLU A 52 2.72 -17.09 13.21
N ASP A 53 1.94 -18.17 13.28
CA ASP A 53 2.31 -19.39 14.04
C ASP A 53 3.51 -20.13 13.41
N LEU A 54 3.62 -20.13 12.07
CA LEU A 54 4.72 -20.79 11.35
C LEU A 54 6.04 -20.02 11.43
N PHE A 55 6.00 -18.70 11.55
CA PHE A 55 7.21 -17.89 11.56
C PHE A 55 8.19 -18.29 12.67
N PRO A 56 7.78 -18.38 13.94
CA PRO A 56 8.69 -18.84 14.99
C PRO A 56 9.11 -20.30 14.84
N ALA A 57 8.24 -21.16 14.31
CA ALA A 57 8.56 -22.57 14.10
C ALA A 57 9.70 -22.77 13.07
N VAL A 58 9.75 -21.92 12.04
CA VAL A 58 10.77 -22.01 10.97
C VAL A 58 12.03 -21.25 11.33
N THR A 59 11.89 -20.06 11.94
CA THR A 59 13.02 -19.15 12.16
C THR A 59 13.63 -19.21 13.55
N GLY A 60 12.91 -19.79 14.51
CA GLY A 60 13.26 -19.74 15.94
C GLY A 60 13.06 -18.36 16.58
N ARG A 61 12.52 -17.37 15.84
CA ARG A 61 12.32 -15.98 16.30
C ARG A 61 10.86 -15.75 16.58
N GLN A 62 10.54 -15.16 17.72
CA GLN A 62 9.19 -14.70 18.01
C GLN A 62 8.93 -13.37 17.29
N ALA A 63 7.76 -13.24 16.70
CA ALA A 63 7.25 -11.98 16.17
C ALA A 63 5.73 -11.99 16.29
N SER A 64 5.17 -10.90 16.77
CA SER A 64 3.72 -10.69 16.74
C SER A 64 3.26 -10.36 15.33
N TRP A 65 1.97 -10.54 15.07
CA TRP A 65 1.36 -10.11 13.80
C TRP A 65 1.63 -8.64 13.49
N GLU A 66 1.59 -7.80 14.51
CA GLU A 66 1.85 -6.36 14.40
C GLU A 66 3.29 -6.05 13.95
N GLU A 67 4.27 -6.80 14.47
CA GLU A 67 5.67 -6.68 14.05
C GLU A 67 5.88 -7.15 12.60
N LEU A 68 5.18 -8.20 12.19
CA LEU A 68 5.19 -8.67 10.80
C LEU A 68 4.57 -7.64 9.86
N LEU A 69 3.43 -7.04 10.22
CA LEU A 69 2.83 -5.95 9.43
C LEU A 69 3.73 -4.71 9.38
N ARG A 70 4.44 -4.40 10.46
CA ARG A 70 5.42 -3.31 10.48
C ARG A 70 6.58 -3.56 9.52
N ALA A 71 7.02 -4.82 9.36
CA ALA A 71 8.02 -5.16 8.36
C ALA A 71 7.49 -4.87 6.94
N SER A 72 6.23 -5.19 6.66
CA SER A 72 5.59 -4.86 5.37
C SER A 72 5.47 -3.36 5.15
N GLU A 73 5.15 -2.58 6.18
CA GLU A 73 5.12 -1.11 6.09
C GLU A 73 6.50 -0.54 5.74
N ARG A 74 7.57 -1.10 6.32
CA ARG A 74 8.94 -0.75 5.93
C ARG A 74 9.21 -1.03 4.46
N VAL A 75 8.79 -2.19 3.95
CA VAL A 75 8.95 -2.55 2.53
C VAL A 75 8.27 -1.52 1.62
N TYR A 76 7.02 -1.13 1.92
CA TYR A 76 6.31 -0.13 1.12
C TYR A 76 6.99 1.25 1.14
N ASN A 77 7.42 1.70 2.31
CA ASN A 77 8.14 2.98 2.42
C ASN A 77 9.51 2.93 1.73
N LEU A 78 10.24 1.81 1.85
CA LEU A 78 11.52 1.63 1.18
C LEU A 78 11.37 1.59 -0.35
N THR A 79 10.36 0.89 -0.85
CA THR A 79 10.06 0.84 -2.29
C THR A 79 9.69 2.23 -2.82
N ARG A 80 8.90 3.00 -2.06
CA ARG A 80 8.57 4.39 -2.42
C ARG A 80 9.80 5.28 -2.41
N ALA A 81 10.62 5.18 -1.36
CA ALA A 81 11.87 5.91 -1.23
C ALA A 81 12.84 5.62 -2.38
N TYR A 82 12.94 4.35 -2.78
CA TYR A 82 13.74 3.95 -3.95
C TYR A 82 13.26 4.66 -5.24
N ALA A 83 11.96 4.66 -5.50
CA ALA A 83 11.41 5.35 -6.67
C ALA A 83 11.66 6.87 -6.63
N VAL A 84 11.51 7.49 -5.46
CA VAL A 84 11.81 8.92 -5.23
C VAL A 84 13.28 9.24 -5.46
N ARG A 85 14.19 8.34 -5.07
CA ARG A 85 15.63 8.48 -5.28
C ARG A 85 15.99 8.42 -6.77
N GLU A 86 15.51 7.37 -7.46
CA GLU A 86 15.93 7.05 -8.82
C GLU A 86 15.26 7.93 -9.89
N LEU A 87 14.03 8.36 -9.65
CA LEU A 87 13.23 9.08 -10.64
C LEU A 87 13.06 10.55 -10.23
N PRO A 88 13.79 11.49 -10.82
CA PRO A 88 13.60 12.92 -10.57
C PRO A 88 12.14 13.34 -10.81
N GLY A 89 11.53 13.98 -9.80
CA GLY A 89 10.13 14.42 -9.88
C GLY A 89 9.10 13.32 -9.62
N PHE A 90 9.52 12.12 -9.21
CA PHE A 90 8.57 11.08 -8.81
C PHE A 90 7.75 11.53 -7.61
N GLY A 91 6.44 11.32 -7.68
CA GLY A 91 5.50 11.71 -6.63
C GLY A 91 4.05 11.56 -7.10
N ARG A 92 3.15 12.38 -6.55
CA ARG A 92 1.69 12.30 -6.74
C ARG A 92 1.26 12.16 -8.20
N ALA A 93 1.95 12.80 -9.14
CA ALA A 93 1.63 12.71 -10.55
C ALA A 93 1.69 11.27 -11.11
N HIS A 94 2.50 10.41 -10.50
CA HIS A 94 2.67 9.02 -10.90
C HIS A 94 1.64 8.07 -10.27
N ASP A 95 0.83 8.56 -9.33
CA ASP A 95 -0.17 7.77 -8.63
C ASP A 95 -1.57 7.90 -9.25
N TYR A 96 -1.73 8.75 -10.27
CA TYR A 96 -2.99 8.87 -10.99
C TYR A 96 -3.21 7.71 -11.96
N PRO A 97 -4.44 7.18 -12.04
CA PRO A 97 -4.78 6.22 -13.07
C PRO A 97 -4.73 6.84 -14.47
N PRO A 98 -4.59 6.02 -15.52
CA PRO A 98 -4.67 6.49 -16.90
C PRO A 98 -5.94 7.30 -17.19
N GLN A 99 -5.84 8.25 -18.14
CA GLN A 99 -6.93 9.18 -18.51
C GLN A 99 -8.27 8.48 -18.82
N ARG A 100 -8.22 7.29 -19.39
CA ARG A 100 -9.42 6.52 -19.73
C ARG A 100 -10.33 6.22 -18.54
N PHE A 101 -9.79 6.11 -17.31
CA PHE A 101 -10.59 5.89 -16.11
C PHE A 101 -11.52 7.06 -15.78
N TYR A 102 -11.22 8.25 -16.32
CA TYR A 102 -12.02 9.46 -16.13
C TYR A 102 -12.97 9.75 -17.30
N THR A 103 -12.73 9.15 -18.47
CA THR A 103 -13.42 9.53 -19.71
C THR A 103 -14.20 8.39 -20.35
N GLU A 104 -13.86 7.13 -20.03
CA GLU A 104 -14.51 5.96 -20.63
C GLU A 104 -15.31 5.23 -19.56
N PRO A 105 -16.65 5.23 -19.63
CA PRO A 105 -17.47 4.47 -18.70
C PRO A 105 -17.27 2.97 -18.90
N VAL A 106 -17.42 2.21 -17.82
CA VAL A 106 -17.38 0.74 -17.88
C VAL A 106 -18.47 0.25 -18.86
N PRO A 107 -18.12 -0.51 -19.90
CA PRO A 107 -19.07 -0.79 -20.99
C PRO A 107 -20.13 -1.82 -20.62
N THR A 108 -19.85 -2.74 -19.70
CA THR A 108 -20.77 -3.86 -19.35
C THR A 108 -20.52 -4.38 -17.94
N GLY A 109 -21.49 -5.11 -17.40
CA GLY A 109 -21.36 -5.85 -16.14
C GLY A 109 -21.89 -5.09 -14.92
N ALA A 110 -21.54 -5.56 -13.73
CA ALA A 110 -22.09 -5.06 -12.46
C ALA A 110 -21.76 -3.59 -12.17
N THR A 111 -20.82 -3.01 -12.89
CA THR A 111 -20.37 -1.61 -12.75
C THR A 111 -20.54 -0.82 -14.05
N GLU A 112 -21.46 -1.28 -14.94
CA GLU A 112 -21.76 -0.61 -16.20
C GLU A 112 -22.08 0.87 -15.98
N GLY A 113 -21.53 1.74 -16.83
CA GLY A 113 -21.69 3.17 -16.75
C GLY A 113 -20.84 3.88 -15.68
N MET A 114 -20.15 3.16 -14.81
CA MET A 114 -19.32 3.80 -13.77
C MET A 114 -18.11 4.50 -14.38
N LEU A 115 -17.86 5.67 -13.84
CA LEU A 115 -16.66 6.48 -14.05
C LEU A 115 -16.08 6.86 -12.68
N VAL A 116 -14.78 7.01 -12.63
CA VAL A 116 -14.12 7.61 -11.46
C VAL A 116 -13.88 9.08 -11.74
N THR A 117 -14.28 9.96 -10.83
CA THR A 117 -13.99 11.39 -10.99
C THR A 117 -12.59 11.75 -10.50
N ARG A 118 -12.07 12.86 -10.99
CA ARG A 118 -10.77 13.39 -10.55
C ARG A 118 -10.78 13.68 -9.04
N GLU A 119 -11.86 14.29 -8.56
CA GLU A 119 -12.06 14.64 -7.15
C GLU A 119 -12.06 13.40 -6.25
N GLN A 120 -12.65 12.30 -6.70
CA GLN A 120 -12.62 11.03 -5.97
C GLN A 120 -11.19 10.49 -5.82
N ILE A 121 -10.39 10.54 -6.88
CA ILE A 121 -8.98 10.10 -6.83
C ILE A 121 -8.15 11.04 -5.96
N GLU A 122 -8.35 12.36 -6.04
CA GLU A 122 -7.65 13.33 -5.17
C GLU A 122 -7.94 13.02 -3.69
N ALA A 123 -9.20 12.81 -3.32
CA ALA A 123 -9.59 12.48 -1.95
C ALA A 123 -8.96 11.15 -1.48
N LEU A 124 -8.98 10.12 -2.34
CA LEU A 124 -8.36 8.83 -2.03
C LEU A 124 -6.85 8.94 -1.83
N LEU A 125 -6.16 9.74 -2.65
CA LEU A 125 -4.72 9.95 -2.51
C LEU A 125 -4.39 10.76 -1.25
N ASP A 126 -5.19 11.78 -0.91
CA ASP A 126 -4.99 12.55 0.31
C ASP A 126 -5.13 11.67 1.56
N ASP A 127 -6.19 10.87 1.63
CA ASP A 127 -6.41 9.90 2.72
C ASP A 127 -5.27 8.87 2.78
N TYR A 128 -4.89 8.33 1.64
CA TYR A 128 -3.82 7.33 1.55
C TYR A 128 -2.48 7.88 2.05
N TYR A 129 -2.10 9.07 1.62
CA TYR A 129 -0.83 9.69 2.04
C TYR A 129 -0.85 10.05 3.53
N ALA A 130 -1.96 10.57 4.02
CA ALA A 130 -2.10 10.86 5.44
C ALA A 130 -1.94 9.61 6.31
N LEU A 131 -2.59 8.50 5.93
CA LEU A 131 -2.49 7.22 6.62
C LEU A 131 -1.09 6.60 6.53
N ARG A 132 -0.37 6.80 5.41
CA ARG A 132 1.00 6.34 5.22
C ARG A 132 2.05 7.19 5.93
N GLY A 133 1.69 8.37 6.43
CA GLY A 133 2.66 9.35 6.93
C GLY A 133 3.51 9.97 5.82
N TRP A 134 2.94 10.09 4.62
CA TRP A 134 3.55 10.76 3.47
C TRP A 134 3.06 12.20 3.36
N ASP A 135 3.82 13.04 2.67
CA ASP A 135 3.41 14.41 2.37
C ASP A 135 2.37 14.47 1.23
N ARG A 136 1.83 15.67 0.95
CA ARG A 136 0.85 15.87 -0.13
C ARG A 136 1.39 15.60 -1.54
N ARG A 137 2.70 15.57 -1.70
CA ARG A 137 3.38 15.19 -2.95
C ARG A 137 3.46 13.67 -3.10
N GLY A 138 3.03 12.90 -2.09
CA GLY A 138 3.15 11.45 -2.04
C GLY A 138 4.55 10.97 -1.71
N LEU A 139 5.35 11.78 -1.02
CA LEU A 139 6.71 11.44 -0.60
C LEU A 139 6.72 11.00 0.86
N PRO A 140 7.47 9.94 1.22
CA PRO A 140 7.66 9.58 2.62
C PRO A 140 8.26 10.74 3.41
N THR A 141 7.70 11.05 4.58
CA THR A 141 8.31 12.06 5.44
C THR A 141 9.52 11.50 6.19
N ALA A 142 10.49 12.34 6.52
CA ALA A 142 11.63 11.93 7.34
C ALA A 142 11.18 11.31 8.67
N ALA A 143 10.15 11.87 9.31
CA ALA A 143 9.59 11.35 10.55
C ALA A 143 9.01 9.93 10.39
N GLN A 144 8.31 9.64 9.28
CA GLN A 144 7.79 8.31 9.01
C GLN A 144 8.91 7.30 8.76
N LEU A 145 9.92 7.66 7.99
CA LEU A 145 11.08 6.80 7.73
C LEU A 145 11.82 6.48 9.04
N GLN A 146 12.07 7.47 9.89
CA GLN A 146 12.70 7.29 11.19
C GLN A 146 11.88 6.37 12.12
N LYS A 147 10.56 6.57 12.18
CA LYS A 147 9.63 5.71 12.94
C LYS A 147 9.72 4.25 12.51
N LEU A 148 9.99 4.00 11.25
CA LEU A 148 10.14 2.66 10.66
C LEU A 148 11.58 2.11 10.78
N GLY A 149 12.53 2.84 11.37
CA GLY A 149 13.93 2.44 11.46
C GLY A 149 14.65 2.50 10.11
N LEU A 150 14.30 3.48 9.27
CA LEU A 150 14.90 3.79 7.97
C LEU A 150 15.52 5.19 7.98
N SER A 151 16.24 5.52 9.06
CA SER A 151 16.85 6.84 9.23
C SER A 151 17.94 7.13 8.20
N ASP A 152 18.72 6.13 7.84
CA ASP A 152 19.71 6.17 6.76
C ASP A 152 19.09 6.53 5.41
N VAL A 153 17.93 5.97 5.11
CA VAL A 153 17.16 6.30 3.89
C VAL A 153 16.65 7.74 3.93
N ALA A 154 16.18 8.20 5.09
CA ALA A 154 15.73 9.59 5.25
C ALA A 154 16.88 10.58 5.02
N GLU A 155 18.05 10.31 5.61
CA GLU A 155 19.24 11.13 5.44
C GLU A 155 19.72 11.17 3.99
N GLU A 156 19.73 10.02 3.29
CA GLU A 156 20.08 9.95 1.88
C GLU A 156 19.14 10.79 1.02
N LEU A 157 17.81 10.63 1.21
CA LEU A 157 16.82 11.38 0.43
C LEU A 157 16.88 12.89 0.69
N ALA A 158 17.13 13.30 1.94
CA ALA A 158 17.31 14.71 2.30
C ALA A 158 18.57 15.28 1.66
N ALA A 159 19.69 14.55 1.72
CA ALA A 159 20.96 14.95 1.09
C ALA A 159 20.83 15.12 -0.43
N LEU A 160 19.96 14.35 -1.07
CA LEU A 160 19.64 14.47 -2.49
C LEU A 160 18.57 15.55 -2.79
N GLY A 161 18.05 16.25 -1.76
CA GLY A 161 16.98 17.25 -1.91
C GLY A 161 15.66 16.66 -2.41
N ARG A 162 15.38 15.39 -2.08
CA ARG A 162 14.18 14.68 -2.51
C ARG A 162 13.02 14.81 -1.52
N ILE A 163 13.34 14.89 -0.25
CA ILE A 163 12.39 15.13 0.86
C ILE A 163 12.89 16.28 1.73
N ASP A 164 11.96 16.86 2.51
CA ASP A 164 12.24 17.94 3.48
C ASP A 164 12.70 17.35 4.82
#